data_a23bf85795b7ba9dbf89979b7e35897e
#
_entry.id   a23bf85795b7ba9dbf89979b7e35897e
#
_cell.length_a   1.000
_cell.length_b   1.000
_cell.length_c   1.000
_cell.angle_alpha   90.00
_cell.angle_beta   90.00
_cell.angle_gamma   90.00
#
_symmetry.space_group_name_H-M   'P 1'
#
loop_
_entity.id
_entity.type
_entity.pdbx_description
1 polymer ?
#
loop_
_entity_poly.entity_id
_entity_poly.type
_entity_poly.pdbx_seq_one_letter_code
_entity_poly.pdbx_strand_id
1 'polypeptide(L)'
;ASPPQEVKYAIQFVKDHPESPVSVYLTDKYFLQNEGADYKQALELVNLMSAEQPKNGTLSMLKSQLHRLKNASIGNRLPNFTARDMDGKLVKAADLRGKTIIISTWASWSYESLDTQRSLDELSKKGQATVIGICVDADVKEARNIIERDNISFRNICDGQMMEGKLLKILGLNTVPDNIVIKNGKITERRVNASTLRQRLNNLNK
;
A
#
# COMPACT_ATOMS: atom_id res chain seq x y z
N ALA A 1 3.55 -11.82 -11.38
CA ALA A 1 4.15 -12.72 -10.37
C ALA A 1 5.30 -13.49 -11.00
N SER A 2 6.40 -13.67 -10.27
CA SER A 2 7.53 -14.46 -10.75
C SER A 2 7.17 -15.94 -10.86
N PRO A 3 7.75 -16.70 -11.84
CA PRO A 3 7.50 -18.12 -11.97
C PRO A 3 7.79 -18.85 -10.64
N PRO A 4 6.92 -19.76 -10.17
CA PRO A 4 7.09 -20.44 -8.87
C PRO A 4 8.43 -21.19 -8.75
N GLN A 5 8.96 -21.68 -9.87
CA GLN A 5 10.22 -22.42 -9.90
C GLN A 5 11.42 -21.52 -9.66
N GLU A 6 11.42 -20.29 -10.21
CA GLU A 6 12.47 -19.30 -9.96
C GLU A 6 12.50 -18.89 -8.49
N VAL A 7 11.34 -18.66 -7.88
CA VAL A 7 11.21 -18.36 -6.44
C VAL A 7 11.80 -19.49 -5.60
N LYS A 8 11.52 -20.75 -5.95
CA LYS A 8 12.06 -21.93 -5.25
C LYS A 8 13.60 -21.99 -5.32
N TYR A 9 14.17 -21.73 -6.49
CA TYR A 9 15.63 -21.70 -6.64
C TYR A 9 16.25 -20.51 -5.89
N ALA A 10 15.61 -19.35 -5.90
CA ALA A 10 16.07 -18.20 -5.13
C ALA A 10 16.08 -18.51 -3.62
N ILE A 11 15.03 -19.12 -3.10
CA ILE A 11 14.95 -19.55 -1.69
C ILE A 11 16.09 -20.52 -1.34
N GLN A 12 16.31 -21.51 -2.20
CA GLN A 12 17.37 -22.50 -1.96
C GLN A 12 18.74 -21.82 -1.97
N PHE A 13 19.02 -20.95 -2.95
CA PHE A 13 20.27 -20.20 -3.02
C PHE A 13 20.51 -19.37 -1.75
N VAL A 14 19.48 -18.65 -1.26
CA VAL A 14 19.61 -17.85 -0.03
C VAL A 14 19.91 -18.71 1.19
N LYS A 15 19.33 -19.91 1.27
CA LYS A 15 19.60 -20.86 2.37
C LYS A 15 21.03 -21.41 2.33
N ASP A 16 21.55 -21.65 1.13
CA ASP A 16 22.87 -22.21 0.93
C ASP A 16 23.99 -21.16 1.04
N HIS A 17 23.64 -19.88 0.77
CA HIS A 17 24.59 -18.77 0.73
C HIS A 17 24.06 -17.52 1.46
N PRO A 18 23.72 -17.61 2.75
CA PRO A 18 23.13 -16.49 3.50
C PRO A 18 24.08 -15.29 3.66
N GLU A 19 25.39 -15.49 3.53
CA GLU A 19 26.43 -14.46 3.58
C GLU A 19 26.55 -13.67 2.26
N SER A 20 25.96 -14.16 1.17
CA SER A 20 26.15 -13.59 -0.16
C SER A 20 25.32 -12.31 -0.38
N PRO A 21 25.89 -11.25 -0.98
CA PRO A 21 25.11 -10.09 -1.43
C PRO A 21 24.02 -10.45 -2.45
N VAL A 22 24.21 -11.52 -3.23
CA VAL A 22 23.22 -12.03 -4.18
C VAL A 22 21.97 -12.51 -3.43
N SER A 23 22.10 -13.08 -2.24
CA SER A 23 20.98 -13.52 -1.42
C SER A 23 20.08 -12.36 -0.99
N VAL A 24 20.67 -11.20 -0.67
CA VAL A 24 19.93 -9.97 -0.38
C VAL A 24 19.15 -9.51 -1.62
N TYR A 25 19.80 -9.47 -2.77
CA TYR A 25 19.18 -9.08 -4.04
C TYR A 25 18.02 -10.02 -4.43
N LEU A 26 18.20 -11.33 -4.31
CA LEU A 26 17.15 -12.30 -4.63
C LEU A 26 15.95 -12.17 -3.70
N THR A 27 16.19 -11.90 -2.43
CA THR A 27 15.11 -11.68 -1.45
C THR A 27 14.34 -10.40 -1.76
N ASP A 28 15.01 -9.31 -2.10
CA ASP A 28 14.35 -8.08 -2.56
C ASP A 28 13.51 -8.34 -3.81
N LYS A 29 14.12 -8.89 -4.86
CA LYS A 29 13.50 -9.14 -6.16
C LYS A 29 12.25 -10.03 -6.06
N TYR A 30 12.33 -11.14 -5.35
CA TYR A 30 11.26 -12.14 -5.34
C TYR A 30 10.21 -11.96 -4.25
N PHE A 31 10.48 -11.14 -3.24
CA PHE A 31 9.55 -10.95 -2.12
C PHE A 31 9.11 -9.50 -1.91
N LEU A 32 10.00 -8.51 -1.99
CA LEU A 32 9.58 -7.12 -1.85
C LEU A 32 8.86 -6.59 -3.09
N GLN A 33 9.43 -6.91 -4.27
CA GLN A 33 8.91 -6.41 -5.54
C GLN A 33 7.74 -7.25 -6.07
N ASN A 34 7.43 -8.40 -5.44
CA ASN A 34 6.31 -9.26 -5.81
C ASN A 34 5.15 -9.11 -4.83
N GLU A 35 4.01 -8.72 -5.37
CA GLU A 35 2.76 -8.70 -4.62
C GLU A 35 2.27 -10.10 -4.29
N GLY A 36 1.77 -10.27 -3.06
CA GLY A 36 1.27 -11.57 -2.60
C GLY A 36 2.36 -12.59 -2.31
N ALA A 37 3.63 -12.16 -2.26
CA ALA A 37 4.73 -13.03 -1.83
C ALA A 37 4.51 -13.55 -0.40
N ASP A 38 5.09 -14.69 -0.09
CA ASP A 38 5.11 -15.21 1.28
C ASP A 38 6.07 -14.38 2.14
N TYR A 39 5.54 -13.30 2.72
CA TYR A 39 6.32 -12.41 3.60
C TYR A 39 6.81 -13.09 4.88
N LYS A 40 6.17 -14.18 5.32
CA LYS A 40 6.65 -14.96 6.46
C LYS A 40 7.94 -15.69 6.07
N GLN A 41 7.92 -16.37 4.93
CA GLN A 41 9.11 -17.03 4.39
C GLN A 41 10.23 -16.02 4.11
N ALA A 42 9.91 -14.86 3.52
CA ALA A 42 10.90 -13.80 3.30
C ALA A 42 11.57 -13.35 4.61
N LEU A 43 10.81 -13.18 5.69
CA LEU A 43 11.36 -12.83 7.00
C LEU A 43 12.25 -13.92 7.58
N GLU A 44 11.93 -15.20 7.36
CA GLU A 44 12.79 -16.32 7.75
C GLU A 44 14.15 -16.27 7.04
N LEU A 45 14.13 -15.99 5.72
CA LEU A 45 15.36 -15.81 4.92
C LEU A 45 16.19 -14.60 5.38
N VAL A 46 15.53 -13.46 5.65
CA VAL A 46 16.24 -12.27 6.17
C VAL A 46 16.84 -12.52 7.54
N ASN A 47 16.16 -13.26 8.41
CA ASN A 47 16.72 -13.64 9.71
C ASN A 47 17.96 -14.53 9.56
N LEU A 48 17.93 -15.49 8.63
CA LEU A 48 19.08 -16.35 8.31
C LEU A 48 20.28 -15.51 7.83
N MET A 49 20.06 -14.62 6.85
CA MET A 49 21.10 -13.71 6.36
C MET A 49 21.63 -12.77 7.46
N SER A 50 20.75 -12.28 8.34
CA SER A 50 21.14 -11.36 9.41
C SER A 50 22.00 -12.02 10.49
N ALA A 51 21.88 -13.34 10.69
CA ALA A 51 22.73 -14.10 11.58
C ALA A 51 24.18 -14.14 11.09
N GLU A 52 24.37 -14.30 9.76
CA GLU A 52 25.69 -14.32 9.12
C GLU A 52 26.25 -12.91 8.85
N GLN A 53 25.36 -11.90 8.73
CA GLN A 53 25.71 -10.53 8.41
C GLN A 53 25.15 -9.52 9.42
N PRO A 54 25.51 -9.58 10.71
CA PRO A 54 24.84 -8.83 11.78
C PRO A 54 24.97 -7.30 11.68
N LYS A 55 25.95 -6.81 10.91
CA LYS A 55 26.19 -5.38 10.70
C LYS A 55 25.64 -4.86 9.36
N ASN A 56 24.91 -5.68 8.61
CA ASN A 56 24.35 -5.28 7.31
C ASN A 56 23.09 -4.43 7.50
N GLY A 57 23.22 -3.10 7.35
CA GLY A 57 22.11 -2.15 7.46
C GLY A 57 21.00 -2.40 6.42
N THR A 58 21.34 -2.90 5.23
CA THR A 58 20.36 -3.24 4.18
C THR A 58 19.42 -4.33 4.65
N LEU A 59 19.91 -5.35 5.36
CA LEU A 59 19.06 -6.40 5.93
C LEU A 59 18.09 -5.88 7.00
N SER A 60 18.53 -4.93 7.83
CA SER A 60 17.65 -4.26 8.80
C SER A 60 16.52 -3.49 8.11
N MET A 61 16.82 -2.77 7.03
CA MET A 61 15.82 -2.06 6.23
C MET A 61 14.85 -3.03 5.56
N LEU A 62 15.36 -4.08 4.92
CA LEU A 62 14.60 -5.13 4.26
C LEU A 62 13.63 -5.81 5.25
N LYS A 63 14.12 -6.16 6.43
CA LYS A 63 13.31 -6.74 7.52
C LYS A 63 12.16 -5.82 7.92
N SER A 64 12.45 -4.53 8.10
CA SER A 64 11.44 -3.53 8.46
C SER A 64 10.37 -3.38 7.38
N GLN A 65 10.77 -3.39 6.10
CA GLN A 65 9.84 -3.31 4.98
C GLN A 65 8.95 -4.57 4.90
N LEU A 66 9.54 -5.75 5.02
CA LEU A 66 8.78 -7.02 5.01
C LEU A 66 7.78 -7.11 6.16
N HIS A 67 8.12 -6.64 7.36
CA HIS A 67 7.16 -6.57 8.46
C HIS A 67 5.98 -5.65 8.14
N ARG A 68 6.21 -4.49 7.54
CA ARG A 68 5.14 -3.58 7.12
C ARG A 68 4.23 -4.20 6.07
N LEU A 69 4.81 -4.80 5.03
CA LEU A 69 4.06 -5.49 3.97
C LEU A 69 3.24 -6.65 4.53
N LYS A 70 3.83 -7.46 5.40
CA LYS A 70 3.13 -8.55 6.10
C LYS A 70 1.94 -8.03 6.90
N ASN A 71 2.14 -6.95 7.68
CA ASN A 71 1.08 -6.38 8.52
C ASN A 71 -0.05 -5.75 7.68
N ALA A 72 0.26 -5.23 6.50
CA ALA A 72 -0.70 -4.64 5.58
C ALA A 72 -1.19 -5.61 4.49
N SER A 73 -0.97 -6.92 4.63
CA SER A 73 -1.40 -7.93 3.65
C SER A 73 -2.89 -8.28 3.79
N ILE A 74 -3.44 -8.88 2.74
CA ILE A 74 -4.83 -9.35 2.70
C ILE A 74 -5.10 -10.32 3.85
N GLY A 75 -6.25 -10.19 4.49
CA GLY A 75 -6.69 -10.97 5.65
C GLY A 75 -6.36 -10.31 7.00
N ASN A 76 -5.38 -9.40 7.04
CA ASN A 76 -5.02 -8.69 8.27
C ASN A 76 -5.96 -7.50 8.53
N ARG A 77 -5.97 -7.05 9.78
CA ARG A 77 -6.60 -5.78 10.13
C ARG A 77 -5.81 -4.61 9.53
N LEU A 78 -6.52 -3.53 9.22
CA LEU A 78 -5.87 -2.28 8.81
C LEU A 78 -4.85 -1.86 9.89
N PRO A 79 -3.58 -1.63 9.53
CA PRO A 79 -2.57 -1.13 10.47
C PRO A 79 -3.01 0.18 11.12
N ASN A 80 -2.69 0.35 12.39
CA ASN A 80 -2.95 1.60 13.09
C ASN A 80 -2.11 2.74 12.50
N PHE A 81 -2.77 3.85 12.22
CA PHE A 81 -2.11 5.09 11.84
C PHE A 81 -2.89 6.30 12.37
N THR A 82 -2.18 7.41 12.45
CA THR A 82 -2.74 8.74 12.67
C THR A 82 -2.05 9.69 11.70
N ALA A 83 -2.84 10.43 10.94
CA ALA A 83 -2.37 11.43 9.99
C ALA A 83 -3.25 12.68 10.09
N ARG A 84 -2.85 13.78 9.45
CA ARG A 84 -3.71 14.95 9.25
C ARG A 84 -4.14 14.99 7.79
N ASP A 85 -5.41 15.29 7.57
CA ASP A 85 -5.87 15.59 6.22
C ASP A 85 -5.47 17.03 5.82
N MET A 86 -5.77 17.38 4.58
CA MET A 86 -5.42 18.67 4.01
C MET A 86 -6.11 19.85 4.68
N ASP A 87 -7.16 19.61 5.49
CA ASP A 87 -7.83 20.61 6.32
C ASP A 87 -7.28 20.66 7.76
N GLY A 88 -6.21 19.90 8.03
CA GLY A 88 -5.57 19.82 9.35
C GLY A 88 -6.28 18.92 10.35
N LYS A 89 -7.40 18.28 9.98
CA LYS A 89 -8.17 17.39 10.86
C LYS A 89 -7.49 16.03 10.97
N LEU A 90 -7.54 15.43 12.16
CA LEU A 90 -6.98 14.10 12.39
C LEU A 90 -7.78 13.03 11.65
N VAL A 91 -7.05 12.11 11.01
CA VAL A 91 -7.53 10.85 10.43
C VAL A 91 -6.84 9.72 11.16
N LYS A 92 -7.60 8.89 11.84
CA LYS A 92 -7.07 7.69 12.52
C LYS A 92 -7.70 6.45 11.93
N ALA A 93 -6.91 5.39 11.78
CA ALA A 93 -7.42 4.10 11.31
C ALA A 93 -8.60 3.61 12.15
N ALA A 94 -8.55 3.81 13.47
CA ALA A 94 -9.60 3.43 14.40
C ALA A 94 -10.93 4.18 14.21
N ASP A 95 -10.89 5.36 13.60
CA ASP A 95 -12.08 6.21 13.39
C ASP A 95 -12.76 5.96 12.05
N LEU A 96 -12.12 5.20 11.15
CA LEU A 96 -12.70 4.87 9.86
C LEU A 96 -13.87 3.90 10.04
N ARG A 97 -15.03 4.30 9.54
CA ARG A 97 -16.29 3.56 9.64
C ARG A 97 -16.88 3.35 8.27
N GLY A 98 -17.68 2.31 8.14
CA GLY A 98 -18.36 1.94 6.90
C GLY A 98 -18.23 0.44 6.61
N LYS A 99 -19.15 -0.10 5.82
CA LYS A 99 -19.07 -1.51 5.37
C LYS A 99 -17.86 -1.75 4.48
N THR A 100 -17.52 -0.76 3.65
CA THR A 100 -16.36 -0.78 2.76
C THR A 100 -15.59 0.52 2.96
N ILE A 101 -14.28 0.40 3.19
CA ILE A 101 -13.36 1.53 3.27
C ILE A 101 -12.32 1.33 2.16
N ILE A 102 -12.00 2.38 1.43
CA ILE A 102 -10.99 2.37 0.37
C ILE A 102 -9.96 3.44 0.69
N ILE A 103 -8.71 3.06 0.77
CA ILE A 103 -7.57 3.99 0.86
C ILE A 103 -6.84 3.93 -0.47
N SER A 104 -6.70 5.06 -1.15
CA SER A 104 -6.11 5.11 -2.50
C SER A 104 -5.06 6.20 -2.63
N THR A 105 -3.93 5.87 -3.27
CA THR A 105 -2.90 6.86 -3.63
C THR A 105 -3.23 7.56 -4.93
N TRP A 106 -2.83 8.83 -5.02
CA TRP A 106 -2.97 9.62 -6.23
C TRP A 106 -1.90 10.72 -6.32
N ALA A 107 -1.74 11.27 -7.52
CA ALA A 107 -0.84 12.39 -7.77
C ALA A 107 -1.35 13.24 -8.94
N SER A 108 -0.98 14.53 -8.95
CA SER A 108 -1.34 15.49 -10.00
C SER A 108 -0.85 15.08 -11.39
N TRP A 109 0.30 14.42 -11.44
CA TRP A 109 0.98 13.97 -12.67
C TRP A 109 0.50 12.60 -13.19
N SER A 110 -0.40 11.89 -12.47
CA SER A 110 -0.91 10.57 -12.85
C SER A 110 -2.37 10.63 -13.27
N TYR A 111 -2.63 10.67 -14.58
CA TYR A 111 -4.00 10.69 -15.13
C TYR A 111 -4.85 9.52 -14.64
N GLU A 112 -4.27 8.31 -14.58
CA GLU A 112 -4.97 7.12 -14.11
C GLU A 112 -5.42 7.27 -12.65
N SER A 113 -4.58 7.88 -11.80
CA SER A 113 -4.93 8.13 -10.41
C SER A 113 -6.03 9.18 -10.26
N LEU A 114 -6.03 10.22 -11.11
CA LEU A 114 -7.09 11.25 -11.12
C LEU A 114 -8.44 10.65 -11.57
N ASP A 115 -8.45 9.80 -12.58
CA ASP A 115 -9.66 9.08 -12.99
C ASP A 115 -10.17 8.13 -11.91
N THR A 116 -9.23 7.47 -11.23
CA THR A 116 -9.55 6.62 -10.06
C THR A 116 -10.18 7.45 -8.95
N GLN A 117 -9.64 8.62 -8.62
CA GLN A 117 -10.22 9.52 -7.61
C GLN A 117 -11.66 9.93 -7.94
N ARG A 118 -11.91 10.38 -9.17
CA ARG A 118 -13.28 10.76 -9.60
C ARG A 118 -14.25 9.60 -9.44
N SER A 119 -13.81 8.40 -9.81
CA SER A 119 -14.60 7.17 -9.66
C SER A 119 -14.89 6.82 -8.22
N LEU A 120 -13.89 6.96 -7.34
CA LEU A 120 -14.04 6.73 -5.91
C LEU A 120 -14.93 7.79 -5.25
N ASP A 121 -14.90 9.02 -5.75
CA ASP A 121 -15.74 10.09 -5.26
C ASP A 121 -17.22 9.84 -5.55
N GLU A 122 -17.55 9.33 -6.74
CA GLU A 122 -18.92 8.89 -7.05
C GLU A 122 -19.40 7.81 -6.07
N LEU A 123 -18.55 6.84 -5.73
CA LEU A 123 -18.87 5.79 -4.78
C LEU A 123 -19.05 6.34 -3.35
N SER A 124 -18.22 7.29 -2.97
CA SER A 124 -18.30 7.97 -1.68
C SER A 124 -19.59 8.78 -1.56
N LYS A 125 -19.93 9.59 -2.56
CA LYS A 125 -21.16 10.40 -2.62
C LYS A 125 -22.43 9.54 -2.57
N LYS A 126 -22.39 8.33 -3.14
CA LYS A 126 -23.49 7.36 -3.08
C LYS A 126 -23.54 6.58 -1.75
N GLY A 127 -22.63 6.84 -0.80
CA GLY A 127 -22.55 6.11 0.47
C GLY A 127 -22.13 4.64 0.35
N GLN A 128 -21.57 4.24 -0.80
CA GLN A 128 -21.17 2.86 -1.05
C GLN A 128 -19.80 2.51 -0.44
N ALA A 129 -18.95 3.51 -0.25
CA ALA A 129 -17.65 3.35 0.41
C ALA A 129 -17.26 4.62 1.18
N THR A 130 -16.52 4.44 2.27
CA THR A 130 -15.75 5.52 2.90
C THR A 130 -14.38 5.57 2.21
N VAL A 131 -14.04 6.70 1.61
CA VAL A 131 -12.80 6.86 0.86
C VAL A 131 -11.84 7.78 1.59
N ILE A 132 -10.56 7.43 1.58
CA ILE A 132 -9.42 8.28 2.00
C ILE A 132 -8.42 8.33 0.85
N GLY A 133 -8.16 9.52 0.35
CA GLY A 133 -7.09 9.77 -0.61
C GLY A 133 -5.76 10.02 0.10
N ILE A 134 -4.67 9.51 -0.48
CA ILE A 134 -3.31 9.85 -0.07
C ILE A 134 -2.61 10.43 -1.30
N CYS A 135 -2.40 11.73 -1.27
CA CYS A 135 -1.67 12.44 -2.30
C CYS A 135 -0.17 12.28 -2.11
N VAL A 136 0.54 11.96 -3.18
CA VAL A 136 2.00 11.84 -3.17
C VAL A 136 2.70 12.99 -3.91
N ASP A 137 2.04 14.11 -4.08
CA ASP A 137 2.68 15.30 -4.61
C ASP A 137 3.55 15.99 -3.55
N ALA A 138 4.64 16.61 -4.01
CA ALA A 138 5.45 17.48 -3.17
C ALA A 138 4.74 18.83 -2.93
N ASP A 139 3.97 19.32 -3.92
CA ASP A 139 3.21 20.57 -3.83
C ASP A 139 1.78 20.33 -3.33
N VAL A 140 1.58 20.61 -2.05
CA VAL A 140 0.27 20.49 -1.40
C VAL A 140 -0.75 21.49 -1.97
N LYS A 141 -0.31 22.63 -2.52
CA LYS A 141 -1.22 23.61 -3.14
C LYS A 141 -1.78 23.09 -4.45
N GLU A 142 -0.93 22.48 -5.28
CA GLU A 142 -1.38 21.85 -6.54
C GLU A 142 -2.37 20.72 -6.25
N ALA A 143 -2.09 19.90 -5.24
CA ALA A 143 -3.01 18.87 -4.79
C ALA A 143 -4.38 19.45 -4.40
N ARG A 144 -4.40 20.59 -3.68
CA ARG A 144 -5.64 21.28 -3.30
C ARG A 144 -6.41 21.79 -4.51
N ASN A 145 -5.74 22.42 -5.46
CA ASN A 145 -6.34 22.92 -6.70
C ASN A 145 -7.06 21.79 -7.46
N ILE A 146 -6.46 20.60 -7.51
CA ILE A 146 -7.06 19.43 -8.17
C ILE A 146 -8.30 18.94 -7.44
N ILE A 147 -8.25 18.84 -6.10
CA ILE A 147 -9.40 18.44 -5.29
C ILE A 147 -10.57 19.41 -5.51
N GLU A 148 -10.31 20.71 -5.54
CA GLU A 148 -11.31 21.74 -5.79
C GLU A 148 -11.85 21.68 -7.22
N ARG A 149 -10.96 21.60 -8.22
CA ARG A 149 -11.31 21.51 -9.65
C ARG A 149 -12.21 20.30 -9.93
N ASP A 150 -11.88 19.14 -9.38
CA ASP A 150 -12.57 17.88 -9.63
C ASP A 150 -13.73 17.66 -8.62
N ASN A 151 -13.96 18.63 -7.72
CA ASN A 151 -15.00 18.60 -6.68
C ASN A 151 -14.99 17.29 -5.87
N ILE A 152 -13.80 16.86 -5.44
CA ILE A 152 -13.60 15.63 -4.66
C ILE A 152 -14.08 15.88 -3.23
N SER A 153 -15.02 15.05 -2.76
CA SER A 153 -15.70 15.23 -1.47
C SER A 153 -15.10 14.45 -0.31
N PHE A 154 -14.33 13.41 -0.58
CA PHE A 154 -13.70 12.60 0.46
C PHE A 154 -12.41 13.22 0.98
N ARG A 155 -12.01 12.80 2.18
CA ARG A 155 -10.82 13.33 2.86
C ARG A 155 -9.53 12.93 2.15
N ASN A 156 -8.62 13.87 2.02
CA ASN A 156 -7.32 13.67 1.41
C ASN A 156 -6.19 14.02 2.40
N ILE A 157 -5.17 13.19 2.43
CA ILE A 157 -3.94 13.37 3.19
C ILE A 157 -2.83 13.70 2.18
N CYS A 158 -2.11 14.79 2.40
CA CYS A 158 -0.94 15.16 1.59
C CYS A 158 0.10 15.76 2.53
N ASP A 159 1.20 15.05 2.74
CA ASP A 159 2.28 15.46 3.65
C ASP A 159 3.48 16.09 2.93
N GLY A 160 3.45 16.16 1.59
CA GLY A 160 4.53 16.70 0.77
C GLY A 160 5.79 15.81 0.71
N GLN A 161 5.78 14.62 1.31
CA GLN A 161 6.92 13.72 1.35
C GLN A 161 6.98 12.75 0.17
N MET A 162 6.11 12.93 -0.80
CA MET A 162 6.02 12.08 -1.99
C MET A 162 5.88 10.59 -1.60
N MET A 163 6.59 9.70 -2.28
CA MET A 163 6.58 8.25 -1.99
C MET A 163 7.31 7.87 -0.68
N GLU A 164 8.00 8.82 -0.03
CA GLU A 164 8.70 8.59 1.23
C GLU A 164 7.81 8.76 2.47
N GLY A 165 6.55 9.16 2.27
CA GLY A 165 5.59 9.39 3.35
C GLY A 165 5.46 8.21 4.30
N LYS A 166 5.47 8.50 5.61
CA LYS A 166 5.38 7.48 6.66
C LYS A 166 4.12 6.62 6.55
N LEU A 167 3.00 7.25 6.16
CA LEU A 167 1.71 6.57 6.03
C LEU A 167 1.74 5.52 4.92
N LEU A 168 2.35 5.83 3.77
CA LEU A 168 2.52 4.88 2.67
C LEU A 168 3.30 3.65 3.12
N LYS A 169 4.38 3.86 3.86
CA LYS A 169 5.22 2.77 4.41
C LYS A 169 4.46 1.89 5.39
N ILE A 170 3.62 2.47 6.27
CA ILE A 170 2.77 1.72 7.21
C ILE A 170 1.76 0.86 6.47
N LEU A 171 1.16 1.39 5.40
CA LEU A 171 0.11 0.73 4.63
C LEU A 171 0.66 -0.16 3.50
N GLY A 172 1.97 -0.16 3.26
CA GLY A 172 2.61 -0.91 2.17
C GLY A 172 2.16 -0.43 0.79
N LEU A 173 1.84 0.86 0.64
CA LEU A 173 1.49 1.49 -0.63
C LEU A 173 2.76 2.04 -1.28
N ASN A 174 3.06 1.63 -2.51
CA ASN A 174 4.35 1.92 -3.15
C ASN A 174 4.26 2.32 -4.63
N THR A 175 3.06 2.48 -5.17
CA THR A 175 2.82 2.95 -6.54
C THR A 175 1.69 3.99 -6.59
N VAL A 176 1.47 4.60 -7.77
CA VAL A 176 0.37 5.55 -8.03
C VAL A 176 -0.24 5.22 -9.40
N PRO A 177 -1.52 4.89 -9.46
CA PRO A 177 -2.40 4.61 -8.31
C PRO A 177 -2.05 3.29 -7.59
N ASP A 178 -2.36 3.24 -6.31
CA ASP A 178 -2.39 2.02 -5.50
C ASP A 178 -3.59 2.12 -4.54
N ASN A 179 -4.13 1.01 -4.08
CA ASN A 179 -5.26 1.05 -3.13
C ASN A 179 -5.35 -0.18 -2.24
N ILE A 180 -6.05 0.02 -1.14
CA ILE A 180 -6.41 -1.01 -0.18
C ILE A 180 -7.92 -0.96 0.01
N VAL A 181 -8.59 -2.10 -0.13
CA VAL A 181 -10.00 -2.27 0.19
C VAL A 181 -10.14 -2.99 1.53
N ILE A 182 -10.88 -2.37 2.44
CA ILE A 182 -11.11 -2.88 3.79
C ILE A 182 -12.61 -3.15 3.94
N LYS A 183 -12.96 -4.37 4.37
CA LYS A 183 -14.32 -4.76 4.73
C LYS A 183 -14.33 -5.33 6.14
N ASN A 184 -15.24 -4.86 6.98
CA ASN A 184 -15.36 -5.30 8.37
C ASN A 184 -14.03 -5.22 9.15
N GLY A 185 -13.23 -4.16 8.91
CA GLY A 185 -11.96 -3.90 9.57
C GLY A 185 -10.77 -4.74 9.10
N LYS A 186 -10.95 -5.59 8.08
CA LYS A 186 -9.88 -6.41 7.48
C LYS A 186 -9.59 -5.97 6.06
N ILE A 187 -8.34 -6.01 5.66
CA ILE A 187 -7.91 -5.82 4.29
C ILE A 187 -8.39 -7.02 3.47
N THR A 188 -9.23 -6.79 2.48
CA THR A 188 -9.79 -7.84 1.62
C THR A 188 -9.17 -7.85 0.25
N GLU A 189 -8.72 -6.70 -0.24
CA GLU A 189 -8.16 -6.56 -1.58
C GLU A 189 -7.10 -5.46 -1.59
N ARG A 190 -6.18 -5.55 -2.55
CA ARG A 190 -5.16 -4.54 -2.83
C ARG A 190 -5.03 -4.36 -4.33
N ARG A 191 -4.59 -3.17 -4.77
CA ARG A 191 -4.35 -2.82 -6.19
C ARG A 191 -5.50 -3.19 -7.13
N VAL A 192 -6.71 -2.94 -6.68
CA VAL A 192 -7.90 -3.16 -7.51
C VAL A 192 -8.01 -2.01 -8.50
N ASN A 193 -8.12 -2.30 -9.79
CA ASN A 193 -8.30 -1.25 -10.78
C ASN A 193 -9.68 -0.57 -10.62
N ALA A 194 -9.78 0.69 -11.06
CA ALA A 194 -10.97 1.52 -10.88
C ALA A 194 -12.23 0.90 -11.52
N SER A 195 -12.11 0.25 -12.68
CA SER A 195 -13.23 -0.37 -13.37
C SER A 195 -13.78 -1.56 -12.58
N THR A 196 -12.90 -2.38 -12.02
CA THR A 196 -13.28 -3.51 -11.15
C THR A 196 -13.93 -3.02 -9.87
N LEU A 197 -13.40 -1.96 -9.25
CA LEU A 197 -14.00 -1.35 -8.05
C LEU A 197 -15.44 -0.88 -8.35
N ARG A 198 -15.64 -0.16 -9.46
CA ARG A 198 -16.98 0.27 -9.88
C ARG A 198 -17.93 -0.90 -10.09
N GLN A 199 -17.53 -1.93 -10.84
CA GLN A 199 -18.37 -3.08 -11.11
C GLN A 199 -18.79 -3.83 -9.84
N ARG A 200 -17.84 -4.06 -8.93
CA ARG A 200 -18.12 -4.79 -7.69
C ARG A 200 -19.01 -4.03 -6.73
N LEU A 201 -18.84 -2.71 -6.63
CA LEU A 201 -19.66 -1.87 -5.76
C LEU A 201 -21.06 -1.67 -6.34
N ASN A 202 -21.21 -1.60 -7.66
CA ASN A 202 -22.53 -1.57 -8.32
C ASN A 202 -23.30 -2.90 -8.16
N ASN A 203 -22.61 -4.03 -8.08
CA ASN A 203 -23.23 -5.34 -7.88
C ASN A 203 -23.62 -5.62 -6.41
N LEU A 204 -23.11 -4.85 -5.45
CA LEU A 204 -23.51 -4.97 -4.04
C LEU A 204 -24.86 -4.31 -3.74
N ASN A 205 -25.46 -3.62 -4.71
CA ASN A 205 -26.73 -2.90 -4.58
C ASN A 205 -27.87 -3.60 -5.35
N LYS A 206 -27.65 -4.80 -5.84
CA LYS A 206 -28.68 -5.71 -6.36
C LYS A 206 -28.92 -6.84 -5.35
#